data_98488fe22734c8cc86e33cc597267870
#
_entry.id   98488fe22734c8cc86e33cc597267870
#
_cell.length_a   1.000
_cell.length_b   1.000
_cell.length_c   1.000
_cell.angle_alpha   90.00
_cell.angle_beta   90.00
_cell.angle_gamma   90.00
#
_symmetry.space_group_name_H-M   'P 1'
#
loop_
_entity.id
_entity.type
_entity.pdbx_description
1 polymer ?
#
loop_
_entity_poly.entity_id
_entity_poly.type
_entity_poly.pdbx_seq_one_letter_code
_entity_poly.pdbx_strand_id
1 'polypeptide(L)'
;LVVALSALIAVPLAVARALFKVPGAVVWDVLFLLPFMIPPYIAVLGWIMTLQPRGYLHQLAGFDLAAFLFSVPGIVFIMTLNSFPVVYFAVSRTLETVGSRYSDVARVFGASPMRAFWRITLPLSTPGLAASLLLVFAMAIEEYGTPAALGSRAGFDVLVTAIDLRVSDWPIDLPGAAILSLVLVALSFGAFVLQRWILRRRSYEATTGKPQNMDKRPLGLWTWPVLAAFAAVAFVATGLPLLAILAGALSKTISGGLVWSNLGPDNFAAILSDTTGALKALATSLWLGVAAALVTGFLGALSAYAVVKSKVRGRGVLDVLTILPNALPGIVVAVGLILAWNQPWLPVTPYNTALILLLAYCCILLPQPVRYATAAFHQIGDNLE
;
A
#
# COMPACT_ATOMS: atom_id res chain seq x y z
N LEU A 1 -11.21 -5.35 10.99
CA LEU A 1 -12.27 -4.75 10.17
C LEU A 1 -11.73 -4.43 8.77
N VAL A 2 -10.65 -3.65 8.61
CA VAL A 2 -10.07 -3.29 7.30
C VAL A 2 -9.87 -4.52 6.41
N VAL A 3 -9.23 -5.58 6.94
CA VAL A 3 -8.98 -6.83 6.20
C VAL A 3 -10.27 -7.47 5.69
N ALA A 4 -11.29 -7.55 6.52
CA ALA A 4 -12.57 -8.17 6.15
C ALA A 4 -13.31 -7.36 5.08
N LEU A 5 -13.34 -6.03 5.21
CA LEU A 5 -13.98 -5.14 4.24
C LEU A 5 -13.19 -5.10 2.93
N SER A 6 -11.86 -5.10 2.98
CA SER A 6 -11.03 -5.21 1.77
C SER A 6 -11.31 -6.50 1.01
N ALA A 7 -11.45 -7.63 1.71
CA ALA A 7 -11.84 -8.90 1.09
C ALA A 7 -13.25 -8.83 0.50
N LEU A 8 -14.21 -8.25 1.22
CA LEU A 8 -15.60 -8.12 0.78
C LEU A 8 -15.73 -7.34 -0.53
N ILE A 9 -14.95 -6.27 -0.70
CA ILE A 9 -14.92 -5.47 -1.93
C ILE A 9 -14.09 -6.15 -3.02
N ALA A 10 -12.88 -6.58 -2.67
CA ALA A 10 -11.91 -7.03 -3.66
C ALA A 10 -12.23 -8.40 -4.26
N VAL A 11 -12.69 -9.37 -3.46
CA VAL A 11 -12.88 -10.75 -3.94
C VAL A 11 -13.94 -10.84 -5.04
N PRO A 12 -15.15 -10.24 -4.94
CA PRO A 12 -16.12 -10.27 -6.03
C PRO A 12 -15.59 -9.62 -7.31
N LEU A 13 -14.92 -8.47 -7.21
CA LEU A 13 -14.32 -7.77 -8.34
C LEU A 13 -13.20 -8.60 -8.99
N ALA A 14 -12.34 -9.21 -8.18
CA ALA A 14 -11.26 -10.08 -8.64
C ALA A 14 -11.79 -11.34 -9.36
N VAL A 15 -12.83 -11.95 -8.83
CA VAL A 15 -13.53 -13.09 -9.47
C VAL A 15 -14.14 -12.67 -10.81
N ALA A 16 -14.84 -11.52 -10.86
CA ALA A 16 -15.38 -11.00 -12.10
C ALA A 16 -14.26 -10.75 -13.14
N ARG A 17 -13.17 -10.13 -12.73
CA ARG A 17 -12.00 -9.81 -13.57
C ARG A 17 -11.27 -11.04 -14.09
N ALA A 18 -11.12 -12.05 -13.26
CA ALA A 18 -10.37 -13.27 -13.60
C ALA A 18 -11.16 -14.21 -14.51
N LEU A 19 -12.47 -14.40 -14.25
CA LEU A 19 -13.26 -15.42 -14.90
C LEU A 19 -14.08 -14.93 -16.09
N PHE A 20 -14.33 -13.63 -16.19
CA PHE A 20 -15.19 -13.05 -17.20
C PHE A 20 -14.49 -12.01 -18.07
N LYS A 21 -15.02 -11.81 -19.30
CA LYS A 21 -14.59 -10.75 -20.21
C LYS A 21 -15.20 -9.42 -19.75
N VAL A 22 -14.51 -8.74 -18.85
CA VAL A 22 -14.91 -7.40 -18.39
C VAL A 22 -14.49 -6.38 -19.45
N PRO A 23 -15.42 -5.61 -20.05
CA PRO A 23 -15.06 -4.54 -20.97
C PRO A 23 -14.15 -3.50 -20.30
N GLY A 24 -13.07 -3.09 -21.00
CA GLY A 24 -12.13 -2.11 -20.45
C GLY A 24 -11.31 -2.62 -19.25
N ALA A 25 -11.10 -3.92 -19.11
CA ALA A 25 -10.47 -4.54 -17.95
C ALA A 25 -9.14 -3.88 -17.53
N VAL A 26 -8.29 -3.48 -18.47
CA VAL A 26 -7.02 -2.80 -18.19
C VAL A 26 -7.25 -1.43 -17.56
N VAL A 27 -8.27 -0.70 -18.01
CA VAL A 27 -8.61 0.62 -17.45
C VAL A 27 -9.03 0.47 -15.99
N TRP A 28 -9.86 -0.53 -15.70
CA TRP A 28 -10.27 -0.84 -14.32
C TRP A 28 -9.09 -1.26 -13.44
N ASP A 29 -8.18 -2.09 -13.97
CA ASP A 29 -6.96 -2.48 -13.25
C ASP A 29 -6.11 -1.24 -12.89
N VAL A 30 -5.97 -0.28 -13.81
CA VAL A 30 -5.26 0.99 -13.54
C VAL A 30 -6.01 1.82 -12.50
N LEU A 31 -7.34 2.01 -12.65
CA LEU A 31 -8.13 2.79 -11.71
C LEU A 31 -8.13 2.18 -10.29
N PHE A 32 -8.11 0.86 -10.17
CA PHE A 32 -8.01 0.19 -8.88
C PHE A 32 -6.59 0.22 -8.29
N LEU A 33 -5.56 0.38 -9.12
CA LEU A 33 -4.20 0.53 -8.62
C LEU A 33 -3.96 1.91 -7.98
N LEU A 34 -4.64 2.95 -8.48
CA LEU A 34 -4.42 4.34 -8.05
C LEU A 34 -4.58 4.57 -6.54
N PRO A 35 -5.63 4.05 -5.83
CA PRO A 35 -5.74 4.25 -4.39
C PRO A 35 -4.55 3.71 -3.60
N PHE A 36 -3.95 2.62 -4.07
CA PHE A 36 -2.75 2.05 -3.47
C PHE A 36 -1.49 2.87 -3.76
N MET A 37 -1.42 3.52 -4.94
CA MET A 37 -0.30 4.37 -5.33
C MET A 37 -0.33 5.76 -4.68
N ILE A 38 -1.52 6.24 -4.33
CA ILE A 38 -1.68 7.53 -3.66
C ILE A 38 -1.28 7.36 -2.18
N PRO A 39 -0.37 8.19 -1.65
CA PRO A 39 -0.06 8.16 -0.21
C PRO A 39 -1.34 8.29 0.62
N PRO A 40 -1.56 7.44 1.65
CA PRO A 40 -2.79 7.43 2.44
C PRO A 40 -3.17 8.80 3.00
N TYR A 41 -2.19 9.58 3.48
CA TYR A 41 -2.41 10.92 3.99
C TYR A 41 -3.03 11.86 2.94
N ILE A 42 -2.60 11.78 1.68
CA ILE A 42 -3.15 12.59 0.57
C ILE A 42 -4.59 12.16 0.26
N ALA A 43 -4.85 10.85 0.23
CA ALA A 43 -6.21 10.34 0.04
C ALA A 43 -7.16 10.84 1.15
N VAL A 44 -6.71 10.84 2.40
CA VAL A 44 -7.47 11.36 3.55
C VAL A 44 -7.78 12.85 3.40
N LEU A 45 -6.85 13.68 2.92
CA LEU A 45 -7.12 15.09 2.66
C LEU A 45 -8.29 15.26 1.66
N GLY A 46 -8.33 14.46 0.59
CA GLY A 46 -9.47 14.45 -0.33
C GLY A 46 -10.78 14.07 0.36
N TRP A 47 -10.75 13.07 1.25
CA TRP A 47 -11.91 12.67 2.04
C TRP A 47 -12.34 13.75 3.05
N ILE A 48 -11.40 14.42 3.71
CA ILE A 48 -11.69 15.56 4.59
C ILE A 48 -12.38 16.68 3.81
N MET A 49 -11.84 17.07 2.64
CA MET A 49 -12.45 18.10 1.79
C MET A 49 -13.85 17.73 1.33
N THR A 50 -14.12 16.42 1.14
CA THR A 50 -15.43 15.92 0.71
C THR A 50 -16.44 15.90 1.83
N LEU A 51 -16.10 15.34 3.01
CA LEU A 51 -17.05 14.90 4.04
C LEU A 51 -17.05 15.80 5.31
N GLN A 52 -16.08 16.72 5.47
CA GLN A 52 -16.07 17.63 6.64
C GLN A 52 -17.30 18.53 6.67
N PRO A 53 -17.60 19.21 7.80
CA PRO A 53 -18.67 20.20 7.87
C PRO A 53 -18.50 21.25 6.77
N ARG A 54 -19.53 21.48 5.97
CA ARG A 54 -19.50 22.35 4.77
C ARG A 54 -18.50 21.88 3.69
N GLY A 55 -18.08 20.61 3.70
CA GLY A 55 -17.29 20.00 2.63
C GLY A 55 -18.07 19.89 1.32
N TYR A 56 -17.41 19.40 0.27
CA TYR A 56 -18.02 19.37 -1.07
C TYR A 56 -19.31 18.56 -1.16
N LEU A 57 -19.44 17.46 -0.41
CA LEU A 57 -20.67 16.68 -0.39
C LEU A 57 -21.84 17.47 0.22
N HIS A 58 -21.58 18.20 1.29
CA HIS A 58 -22.59 19.08 1.89
C HIS A 58 -22.99 20.21 0.93
N GLN A 59 -22.02 20.82 0.24
CA GLN A 59 -22.29 21.91 -0.72
C GLN A 59 -23.10 21.46 -1.93
N LEU A 60 -22.85 20.22 -2.42
CA LEU A 60 -23.49 19.69 -3.62
C LEU A 60 -24.83 18.98 -3.35
N ALA A 61 -24.94 18.28 -2.23
CA ALA A 61 -26.05 17.38 -1.94
C ALA A 61 -26.72 17.63 -0.58
N GLY A 62 -26.22 18.54 0.24
CA GLY A 62 -26.76 18.87 1.57
C GLY A 62 -26.48 17.83 2.66
N PHE A 63 -25.71 16.78 2.37
CA PHE A 63 -25.38 15.73 3.36
C PHE A 63 -24.20 16.12 4.22
N ASP A 64 -24.37 16.02 5.54
CA ASP A 64 -23.27 16.14 6.52
C ASP A 64 -22.87 14.75 7.00
N LEU A 65 -21.68 14.31 6.63
CA LEU A 65 -21.08 13.05 7.02
C LEU A 65 -19.81 13.24 7.89
N ALA A 66 -19.64 14.43 8.48
CA ALA A 66 -18.49 14.71 9.32
C ALA A 66 -18.39 13.77 10.53
N ALA A 67 -19.52 13.44 11.17
CA ALA A 67 -19.54 12.49 12.28
C ALA A 67 -19.10 11.07 11.86
N PHE A 68 -19.41 10.66 10.64
CA PHE A 68 -18.90 9.41 10.08
C PHE A 68 -17.39 9.51 9.79
N LEU A 69 -16.95 10.59 9.13
CA LEU A 69 -15.55 10.78 8.76
C LEU A 69 -14.62 10.71 9.98
N PHE A 70 -14.97 11.48 11.04
CA PHE A 70 -14.19 11.54 12.28
C PHE A 70 -14.63 10.47 13.29
N SER A 71 -14.68 9.22 12.84
CA SER A 71 -15.02 8.05 13.62
C SER A 71 -14.21 6.83 13.23
N VAL A 72 -14.20 5.79 14.08
CA VAL A 72 -13.56 4.50 13.73
C VAL A 72 -14.09 3.91 12.43
N PRO A 73 -15.41 3.87 12.18
CA PRO A 73 -15.93 3.42 10.88
C PRO A 73 -15.39 4.21 9.69
N GLY A 74 -15.27 5.53 9.79
CA GLY A 74 -14.74 6.39 8.72
C GLY A 74 -13.27 6.10 8.42
N ILE A 75 -12.43 5.94 9.46
CA ILE A 75 -11.03 5.56 9.32
C ILE A 75 -10.92 4.18 8.67
N VAL A 76 -11.67 3.19 9.18
CA VAL A 76 -11.68 1.83 8.61
C VAL A 76 -12.13 1.85 7.14
N PHE A 77 -13.12 2.65 6.80
CA PHE A 77 -13.60 2.81 5.42
C PHE A 77 -12.49 3.31 4.49
N ILE A 78 -11.81 4.39 4.85
CA ILE A 78 -10.72 4.97 4.04
C ILE A 78 -9.55 4.01 3.91
N MET A 79 -9.10 3.41 5.02
CA MET A 79 -8.05 2.39 4.99
C MET A 79 -8.41 1.19 4.12
N THR A 80 -9.69 0.79 4.12
CA THR A 80 -10.20 -0.29 3.26
C THR A 80 -10.07 0.08 1.78
N LEU A 81 -10.47 1.31 1.40
CA LEU A 81 -10.35 1.79 0.02
C LEU A 81 -8.91 1.92 -0.46
N ASN A 82 -7.96 2.17 0.43
CA ASN A 82 -6.54 2.19 0.08
C ASN A 82 -5.92 0.78 -0.03
N SER A 83 -6.47 -0.20 0.70
CA SER A 83 -5.86 -1.53 0.84
C SER A 83 -6.52 -2.61 -0.04
N PHE A 84 -7.80 -2.45 -0.47
CA PHE A 84 -8.48 -3.47 -1.28
C PHE A 84 -7.75 -3.84 -2.56
N PRO A 85 -6.98 -2.94 -3.23
CA PRO A 85 -6.27 -3.31 -4.46
C PRO A 85 -5.28 -4.46 -4.25
N VAL A 86 -4.65 -4.54 -3.09
CA VAL A 86 -3.71 -5.62 -2.75
C VAL A 86 -4.40 -6.99 -2.85
N VAL A 87 -5.60 -7.10 -2.26
CA VAL A 87 -6.40 -8.33 -2.33
C VAL A 87 -6.92 -8.56 -3.74
N TYR A 88 -7.40 -7.51 -4.42
CA TYR A 88 -7.92 -7.59 -5.79
C TYR A 88 -6.89 -8.18 -6.76
N PHE A 89 -5.68 -7.62 -6.79
CA PHE A 89 -4.63 -8.09 -7.69
C PHE A 89 -4.12 -9.48 -7.32
N ALA A 90 -3.93 -9.76 -6.03
CA ALA A 90 -3.47 -11.08 -5.58
C ALA A 90 -4.47 -12.18 -5.94
N VAL A 91 -5.75 -11.96 -5.68
CA VAL A 91 -6.82 -12.93 -5.97
C VAL A 91 -7.03 -13.07 -7.47
N SER A 92 -7.06 -11.96 -8.24
CA SER A 92 -7.21 -12.00 -9.70
C SER A 92 -6.09 -12.84 -10.33
N ARG A 93 -4.84 -12.61 -9.95
CA ARG A 93 -3.69 -13.35 -10.47
C ARG A 93 -3.71 -14.82 -10.08
N THR A 94 -4.05 -15.11 -8.83
CA THR A 94 -4.17 -16.50 -8.36
C THR A 94 -5.26 -17.24 -9.10
N LEU A 95 -6.42 -16.62 -9.31
CA LEU A 95 -7.53 -17.20 -10.08
C LEU A 95 -7.17 -17.40 -11.55
N GLU A 96 -6.48 -16.46 -12.18
CA GLU A 96 -6.01 -16.60 -13.57
C GLU A 96 -5.03 -17.77 -13.73
N THR A 97 -4.16 -17.98 -12.74
CA THR A 97 -3.15 -19.07 -12.79
C THR A 97 -3.76 -20.44 -12.51
N VAL A 98 -4.65 -20.53 -11.51
CA VAL A 98 -5.23 -21.80 -11.02
C VAL A 98 -6.48 -22.19 -11.80
N GLY A 99 -7.27 -21.20 -12.22
CA GLY A 99 -8.65 -21.41 -12.65
C GLY A 99 -8.85 -22.13 -13.98
N SER A 100 -7.91 -22.02 -14.93
CA SER A 100 -8.11 -22.57 -16.27
C SER A 100 -7.95 -24.10 -16.31
N ARG A 101 -6.83 -24.61 -15.80
CA ARG A 101 -6.50 -26.05 -15.94
C ARG A 101 -7.47 -26.97 -15.20
N TYR A 102 -7.71 -26.69 -13.93
CA TYR A 102 -8.47 -27.60 -13.06
C TYR A 102 -9.98 -27.47 -13.26
N SER A 103 -10.46 -26.27 -13.54
CA SER A 103 -11.86 -26.03 -13.84
C SER A 103 -12.31 -26.68 -15.15
N ASP A 104 -11.47 -26.63 -16.20
CA ASP A 104 -11.78 -27.22 -17.50
C ASP A 104 -11.72 -28.76 -17.42
N VAL A 105 -10.75 -29.33 -16.74
CA VAL A 105 -10.72 -30.77 -16.47
C VAL A 105 -11.97 -31.22 -15.73
N ALA A 106 -12.38 -30.54 -14.66
CA ALA A 106 -13.60 -30.88 -13.92
C ALA A 106 -14.85 -30.83 -14.78
N ARG A 107 -14.91 -29.91 -15.75
CA ARG A 107 -16.04 -29.78 -16.68
C ARG A 107 -16.07 -30.93 -17.69
N VAL A 108 -14.93 -31.41 -18.15
CA VAL A 108 -14.85 -32.62 -18.99
C VAL A 108 -15.45 -33.82 -18.24
N PHE A 109 -15.26 -33.89 -16.92
CA PHE A 109 -15.89 -34.90 -16.05
C PHE A 109 -17.31 -34.55 -15.59
N GLY A 110 -18.00 -33.59 -16.23
CA GLY A 110 -19.40 -33.27 -16.00
C GLY A 110 -19.70 -32.32 -14.83
N ALA A 111 -18.67 -31.69 -14.23
CA ALA A 111 -18.91 -30.69 -13.18
C ALA A 111 -19.53 -29.41 -13.76
N SER A 112 -20.58 -28.89 -13.10
CA SER A 112 -21.12 -27.57 -13.45
C SER A 112 -20.07 -26.48 -13.11
N PRO A 113 -20.09 -25.33 -13.81
CA PRO A 113 -19.15 -24.23 -13.57
C PRO A 113 -19.10 -23.75 -12.13
N MET A 114 -20.26 -23.67 -11.47
CA MET A 114 -20.38 -23.25 -10.07
C MET A 114 -19.78 -24.30 -9.12
N ARG A 115 -19.98 -25.59 -9.41
CA ARG A 115 -19.39 -26.67 -8.62
C ARG A 115 -17.86 -26.70 -8.77
N ALA A 116 -17.34 -26.50 -9.98
CA ALA A 116 -15.91 -26.38 -10.23
C ALA A 116 -15.30 -25.17 -9.50
N PHE A 117 -15.98 -24.01 -9.52
CA PHE A 117 -15.53 -22.84 -8.78
C PHE A 117 -15.43 -23.10 -7.28
N TRP A 118 -16.52 -23.55 -6.64
CA TRP A 118 -16.57 -23.71 -5.18
C TRP A 118 -15.69 -24.88 -4.66
N ARG A 119 -15.59 -25.98 -5.43
CA ARG A 119 -14.87 -27.19 -4.98
C ARG A 119 -13.42 -27.25 -5.43
N ILE A 120 -13.03 -26.49 -6.43
CA ILE A 120 -11.69 -26.57 -7.01
C ILE A 120 -11.03 -25.19 -7.01
N THR A 121 -11.60 -24.21 -7.74
CA THR A 121 -10.94 -22.92 -7.97
C THR A 121 -10.76 -22.14 -6.67
N LEU A 122 -11.80 -22.00 -5.87
CA LEU A 122 -11.75 -21.23 -4.61
C LEU A 122 -10.83 -21.88 -3.56
N PRO A 123 -10.90 -23.20 -3.28
CA PRO A 123 -9.95 -23.83 -2.35
C PRO A 123 -8.48 -23.75 -2.80
N LEU A 124 -8.22 -23.86 -4.09
CA LEU A 124 -6.89 -23.70 -4.65
C LEU A 124 -6.38 -22.24 -4.56
N SER A 125 -7.28 -21.27 -4.57
CA SER A 125 -6.95 -19.83 -4.44
C SER A 125 -6.80 -19.38 -2.99
N THR A 126 -7.26 -20.18 -2.01
CA THR A 126 -7.24 -19.84 -0.58
C THR A 126 -5.86 -19.41 -0.05
N PRO A 127 -4.73 -20.06 -0.43
CA PRO A 127 -3.42 -19.63 0.06
C PRO A 127 -3.03 -18.23 -0.43
N GLY A 128 -3.30 -17.90 -1.70
CA GLY A 128 -3.07 -16.56 -2.25
C GLY A 128 -3.95 -15.51 -1.59
N LEU A 129 -5.22 -15.84 -1.36
CA LEU A 129 -6.15 -14.99 -0.61
C LEU A 129 -5.65 -14.79 0.82
N ALA A 130 -5.33 -15.84 1.56
CA ALA A 130 -4.86 -15.74 2.94
C ALA A 130 -3.57 -14.92 3.05
N ALA A 131 -2.63 -15.10 2.12
CA ALA A 131 -1.40 -14.33 2.09
C ALA A 131 -1.64 -12.83 1.81
N SER A 132 -2.57 -12.50 0.91
CA SER A 132 -2.94 -11.10 0.64
C SER A 132 -3.67 -10.45 1.82
N LEU A 133 -4.52 -11.19 2.52
CA LEU A 133 -5.21 -10.70 3.72
C LEU A 133 -4.23 -10.43 4.87
N LEU A 134 -3.23 -11.28 5.07
CA LEU A 134 -2.17 -11.05 6.04
C LEU A 134 -1.29 -9.85 5.67
N LEU A 135 -1.04 -9.64 4.37
CA LEU A 135 -0.35 -8.45 3.91
C LEU A 135 -1.16 -7.19 4.20
N VAL A 136 -2.47 -7.19 3.90
CA VAL A 136 -3.36 -6.06 4.24
C VAL A 136 -3.42 -5.85 5.77
N PHE A 137 -3.40 -6.93 6.56
CA PHE A 137 -3.33 -6.80 8.02
C PHE A 137 -2.04 -6.09 8.46
N ALA A 138 -0.88 -6.52 7.96
CA ALA A 138 0.40 -5.88 8.28
C ALA A 138 0.39 -4.39 7.86
N MET A 139 -0.04 -4.09 6.63
CA MET A 139 -0.16 -2.71 6.15
C MET A 139 -1.11 -1.87 7.02
N ALA A 140 -2.24 -2.44 7.45
CA ALA A 140 -3.23 -1.72 8.25
C ALA A 140 -2.77 -1.40 9.67
N ILE A 141 -1.95 -2.26 10.30
CA ILE A 141 -1.41 -1.97 11.64
C ILE A 141 -0.22 -1.01 11.60
N GLU A 142 0.44 -0.88 10.45
CA GLU A 142 1.58 0.03 10.22
C GLU A 142 1.15 1.38 9.65
N GLU A 143 -0.09 1.52 9.23
CA GLU A 143 -0.59 2.71 8.58
C GLU A 143 -0.69 3.86 9.57
N TYR A 144 0.00 4.96 9.25
CA TYR A 144 0.10 6.16 10.07
C TYR A 144 -0.83 7.28 9.58
N GLY A 145 -0.87 7.51 8.26
CA GLY A 145 -1.42 8.73 7.67
C GLY A 145 -2.91 8.95 7.94
N THR A 146 -3.73 7.91 7.79
CA THR A 146 -5.18 8.00 8.02
C THR A 146 -5.52 8.18 9.50
N PRO A 147 -4.98 7.36 10.43
CA PRO A 147 -5.21 7.58 11.86
C PRO A 147 -4.65 8.92 12.38
N ALA A 148 -3.48 9.35 11.92
CA ALA A 148 -2.91 10.63 12.31
C ALA A 148 -3.78 11.82 11.90
N ALA A 149 -4.34 11.78 10.69
CA ALA A 149 -5.17 12.88 10.17
C ALA A 149 -6.58 12.94 10.80
N LEU A 150 -7.15 11.80 11.21
CA LEU A 150 -8.55 11.71 11.67
C LEU A 150 -8.68 11.33 13.14
N GLY A 151 -7.71 10.58 13.70
CA GLY A 151 -7.80 9.96 15.02
C GLY A 151 -7.92 10.97 16.16
N SER A 152 -7.15 12.04 16.13
CA SER A 152 -7.18 13.09 17.16
C SER A 152 -8.58 13.73 17.30
N ARG A 153 -9.28 13.93 16.17
CA ARG A 153 -10.66 14.44 16.17
C ARG A 153 -11.69 13.37 16.51
N ALA A 154 -11.37 12.11 16.23
CA ALA A 154 -12.21 10.96 16.56
C ALA A 154 -12.06 10.50 18.03
N GLY A 155 -11.10 11.07 18.77
CA GLY A 155 -10.90 10.81 20.20
C GLY A 155 -10.25 9.47 20.50
N PHE A 156 -9.46 8.89 19.57
CA PHE A 156 -8.71 7.65 19.83
C PHE A 156 -7.39 7.63 19.06
N ASP A 157 -6.44 6.87 19.60
CA ASP A 157 -5.15 6.61 18.99
C ASP A 157 -5.01 5.13 18.62
N VAL A 158 -4.30 4.88 17.55
CA VAL A 158 -3.80 3.56 17.21
C VAL A 158 -2.34 3.43 17.64
N LEU A 159 -1.81 2.20 17.61
CA LEU A 159 -0.45 1.94 18.12
C LEU A 159 0.61 2.85 17.45
N VAL A 160 0.47 3.10 16.16
CA VAL A 160 1.42 3.94 15.39
C VAL A 160 1.32 5.41 15.81
N THR A 161 0.12 5.97 15.95
CA THR A 161 -0.06 7.34 16.44
C THR A 161 0.34 7.50 17.90
N ALA A 162 0.10 6.48 18.73
CA ALA A 162 0.54 6.47 20.12
C ALA A 162 2.08 6.45 20.26
N ILE A 163 2.80 5.85 19.31
CA ILE A 163 4.27 5.93 19.25
C ILE A 163 4.69 7.35 18.86
N ASP A 164 4.07 7.92 17.82
CA ASP A 164 4.38 9.27 17.33
C ASP A 164 4.19 10.34 18.42
N LEU A 165 3.06 10.31 19.11
CA LEU A 165 2.77 11.24 20.21
C LEU A 165 3.84 11.21 21.32
N ARG A 166 4.41 10.03 21.63
CA ARG A 166 5.47 9.91 22.64
C ARG A 166 6.81 10.49 22.19
N VAL A 167 7.04 10.59 20.90
CA VAL A 167 8.27 11.17 20.33
C VAL A 167 8.11 12.67 20.05
N SER A 168 6.89 13.10 19.71
CA SER A 168 6.62 14.46 19.21
C SER A 168 6.08 15.39 20.29
N ASP A 169 5.27 14.88 21.22
CA ASP A 169 4.64 15.68 22.25
C ASP A 169 5.47 15.79 23.53
N TRP A 170 5.37 16.95 24.16
CA TRP A 170 6.04 17.17 25.44
C TRP A 170 5.17 16.69 26.63
N PRO A 171 5.73 15.94 27.62
CA PRO A 171 7.12 15.50 27.75
C PRO A 171 7.46 14.31 26.84
N ILE A 172 8.62 14.36 26.17
CA ILE A 172 9.08 13.29 25.28
C ILE A 172 9.32 12.02 26.08
N ASP A 173 8.69 10.90 25.68
CA ASP A 173 8.80 9.58 26.29
C ASP A 173 9.42 8.56 25.30
N LEU A 174 10.72 8.65 25.08
CA LEU A 174 11.45 7.71 24.21
C LEU A 174 11.40 6.25 24.72
N PRO A 175 11.50 5.95 26.04
CA PRO A 175 11.33 4.58 26.52
C PRO A 175 9.96 4.01 26.22
N GLY A 176 8.88 4.77 26.45
CA GLY A 176 7.51 4.35 26.12
C GLY A 176 7.32 4.15 24.62
N ALA A 177 7.84 5.03 23.78
CA ALA A 177 7.85 4.87 22.33
C ALA A 177 8.57 3.58 21.90
N ALA A 178 9.72 3.27 22.52
CA ALA A 178 10.48 2.05 22.23
C ALA A 178 9.68 0.77 22.60
N ILE A 179 9.01 0.75 23.75
CA ILE A 179 8.20 -0.40 24.17
C ILE A 179 7.05 -0.64 23.18
N LEU A 180 6.31 0.41 22.81
CA LEU A 180 5.21 0.28 21.85
C LEU A 180 5.72 -0.13 20.46
N SER A 181 6.91 0.37 20.06
CA SER A 181 7.59 -0.04 18.83
C SER A 181 7.92 -1.52 18.83
N LEU A 182 8.39 -2.09 19.94
CA LEU A 182 8.63 -3.53 20.05
C LEU A 182 7.35 -4.36 19.93
N VAL A 183 6.24 -3.88 20.50
CA VAL A 183 4.92 -4.53 20.34
C VAL A 183 4.51 -4.51 18.86
N LEU A 184 4.65 -3.37 18.19
CA LEU A 184 4.32 -3.23 16.77
C LEU A 184 5.18 -4.15 15.90
N VAL A 185 6.50 -4.22 16.17
CA VAL A 185 7.41 -5.18 15.49
C VAL A 185 6.96 -6.61 15.69
N ALA A 186 6.61 -7.00 16.91
CA ALA A 186 6.17 -8.37 17.20
C ALA A 186 4.91 -8.74 16.42
N LEU A 187 3.95 -7.82 16.29
CA LEU A 187 2.73 -8.03 15.50
C LEU A 187 3.03 -8.12 13.99
N SER A 188 3.82 -7.19 13.44
CA SER A 188 4.17 -7.16 12.02
C SER A 188 5.00 -8.37 11.63
N PHE A 189 6.02 -8.69 12.44
CA PHE A 189 6.86 -9.87 12.22
C PHE A 189 6.07 -11.17 12.34
N GLY A 190 5.16 -11.26 13.31
CA GLY A 190 4.25 -12.39 13.46
C GLY A 190 3.37 -12.59 12.21
N ALA A 191 2.79 -11.52 11.68
CA ALA A 191 2.01 -11.55 10.45
C ALA A 191 2.87 -11.98 9.25
N PHE A 192 4.09 -11.44 9.13
CA PHE A 192 5.04 -11.80 8.07
C PHE A 192 5.45 -13.29 8.11
N VAL A 193 5.79 -13.80 9.30
CA VAL A 193 6.15 -15.22 9.49
C VAL A 193 4.96 -16.12 9.15
N LEU A 194 3.76 -15.76 9.60
CA LEU A 194 2.54 -16.52 9.29
C LEU A 194 2.25 -16.52 7.79
N GLN A 195 2.37 -15.36 7.12
CA GLN A 195 2.23 -15.25 5.67
C GLN A 195 3.21 -16.18 4.95
N ARG A 196 4.49 -16.13 5.34
CA ARG A 196 5.54 -16.96 4.72
C ARG A 196 5.32 -18.46 4.96
N TRP A 197 4.81 -18.82 6.14
CA TRP A 197 4.48 -20.21 6.46
C TRP A 197 3.29 -20.75 5.62
N ILE A 198 2.23 -19.93 5.43
CA ILE A 198 1.10 -20.29 4.57
C ILE A 198 1.54 -20.48 3.13
N LEU A 199 2.37 -19.56 2.61
CA LEU A 199 2.88 -19.65 1.24
C LEU A 199 3.80 -20.88 1.03
N ARG A 200 4.65 -21.20 2.01
CA ARG A 200 5.55 -22.37 1.92
C ARG A 200 4.83 -23.71 1.96
N ARG A 201 3.79 -23.85 2.77
CA ARG A 201 3.06 -25.12 2.91
C ARG A 201 2.29 -25.55 1.66
N ARG A 202 2.03 -24.62 0.76
CA ARG A 202 1.29 -24.87 -0.47
C ARG A 202 2.02 -24.24 -1.67
N SER A 203 3.30 -24.58 -1.82
CA SER A 203 3.97 -24.37 -3.10
C SER A 203 3.27 -25.30 -4.12
N TYR A 204 2.22 -24.76 -4.76
CA TYR A 204 1.85 -25.30 -6.04
C TYR A 204 3.01 -24.96 -6.95
N GLU A 205 3.92 -25.92 -7.16
CA GLU A 205 4.82 -25.87 -8.28
C GLU A 205 3.94 -25.56 -9.49
N ALA A 206 4.08 -24.36 -10.01
CA ALA A 206 3.62 -24.06 -11.33
C ALA A 206 4.44 -24.99 -12.22
N THR A 207 3.92 -26.22 -12.41
CA THR A 207 4.46 -27.16 -13.38
C THR A 207 4.65 -26.38 -14.66
N THR A 208 5.90 -26.20 -15.03
CA THR A 208 6.45 -25.54 -16.20
C THR A 208 5.52 -25.65 -17.41
N GLY A 209 4.64 -24.69 -17.58
CA GLY A 209 3.80 -24.55 -18.72
C GLY A 209 3.50 -23.08 -18.89
N LYS A 210 3.72 -22.55 -20.11
CA LYS A 210 3.33 -21.19 -20.48
C LYS A 210 1.93 -20.89 -19.90
N PRO A 211 1.70 -19.69 -19.34
CA PRO A 211 0.37 -19.27 -18.94
C PRO A 211 -0.56 -19.41 -20.16
N GLN A 212 -1.42 -20.40 -20.16
CA GLN A 212 -2.43 -20.54 -21.21
C GLN A 212 -3.46 -19.45 -20.94
N ASN A 213 -3.69 -18.58 -21.93
CA ASN A 213 -4.76 -17.58 -21.87
C ASN A 213 -6.06 -18.29 -21.55
N MET A 214 -6.61 -17.97 -20.39
CA MET A 214 -7.88 -18.46 -19.94
C MET A 214 -8.97 -17.94 -20.89
N ASP A 215 -9.77 -18.81 -21.47
CA ASP A 215 -10.97 -18.40 -22.21
C ASP A 215 -12.01 -17.84 -21.25
N LYS A 216 -11.92 -16.51 -21.03
CA LYS A 216 -12.85 -15.78 -20.16
C LYS A 216 -14.25 -15.82 -20.77
N ARG A 217 -15.24 -16.02 -19.92
CA ARG A 217 -16.65 -16.12 -20.35
C ARG A 217 -17.26 -14.74 -20.58
N PRO A 218 -18.17 -14.58 -21.53
CA PRO A 218 -18.93 -13.34 -21.65
C PRO A 218 -19.84 -13.15 -20.42
N LEU A 219 -19.96 -11.92 -19.95
CA LEU A 219 -20.83 -11.55 -18.83
C LEU A 219 -22.34 -11.64 -19.19
N GLY A 220 -22.69 -11.50 -20.47
CA GLY A 220 -24.06 -11.46 -20.89
C GLY A 220 -24.85 -10.32 -20.24
N LEU A 221 -25.99 -10.63 -19.64
CA LEU A 221 -26.85 -9.65 -18.94
C LEU A 221 -26.20 -9.02 -17.73
N TRP A 222 -25.17 -9.68 -17.13
CA TRP A 222 -24.42 -9.17 -15.98
C TRP A 222 -23.37 -8.11 -16.33
N THR A 223 -23.19 -7.80 -17.62
CA THR A 223 -22.20 -6.79 -18.05
C THR A 223 -22.42 -5.45 -17.36
N TRP A 224 -23.65 -4.93 -17.42
CA TRP A 224 -23.96 -3.61 -16.86
C TRP A 224 -23.87 -3.56 -15.32
N PRO A 225 -24.46 -4.52 -14.57
CA PRO A 225 -24.29 -4.57 -13.12
C PRO A 225 -22.82 -4.67 -12.69
N VAL A 226 -22.02 -5.48 -13.37
CA VAL A 226 -20.59 -5.62 -13.06
C VAL A 226 -19.83 -4.32 -13.36
N LEU A 227 -20.05 -3.71 -14.53
CA LEU A 227 -19.43 -2.42 -14.86
C LEU A 227 -19.86 -1.32 -13.89
N ALA A 228 -21.11 -1.28 -13.47
CA ALA A 228 -21.59 -0.33 -12.47
C ALA A 228 -20.87 -0.52 -11.11
N ALA A 229 -20.66 -1.76 -10.69
CA ALA A 229 -19.90 -2.06 -9.46
C ALA A 229 -18.43 -1.63 -9.58
N PHE A 230 -17.77 -1.92 -10.71
CA PHE A 230 -16.41 -1.47 -10.99
C PHE A 230 -16.32 0.06 -10.98
N ALA A 231 -17.24 0.73 -11.68
CA ALA A 231 -17.28 2.19 -11.74
C ALA A 231 -17.55 2.82 -10.37
N ALA A 232 -18.48 2.26 -9.59
CA ALA A 232 -18.78 2.76 -8.26
C ALA A 232 -17.57 2.65 -7.33
N VAL A 233 -16.89 1.50 -7.30
CA VAL A 233 -15.69 1.31 -6.48
C VAL A 233 -14.55 2.22 -6.96
N ALA A 234 -14.30 2.32 -8.27
CA ALA A 234 -13.27 3.21 -8.82
C ALA A 234 -13.57 4.68 -8.51
N PHE A 235 -14.83 5.09 -8.65
CA PHE A 235 -15.24 6.47 -8.35
C PHE A 235 -15.06 6.78 -6.87
N VAL A 236 -15.55 5.93 -5.99
CA VAL A 236 -15.45 6.16 -4.54
C VAL A 236 -13.99 6.08 -4.08
N ALA A 237 -13.23 5.07 -4.48
CA ALA A 237 -11.88 4.87 -3.98
C ALA A 237 -10.86 5.87 -4.57
N THR A 238 -11.05 6.28 -5.81
CA THR A 238 -10.07 7.09 -6.56
C THR A 238 -10.65 8.43 -7.00
N GLY A 239 -11.79 8.38 -7.69
CA GLY A 239 -12.38 9.55 -8.35
C GLY A 239 -12.74 10.64 -7.36
N LEU A 240 -13.49 10.29 -6.33
CA LEU A 240 -14.03 11.24 -5.37
C LEU A 240 -12.93 11.99 -4.58
N PRO A 241 -11.94 11.33 -3.95
CA PRO A 241 -10.87 12.05 -3.24
C PRO A 241 -9.99 12.86 -4.18
N LEU A 242 -9.68 12.37 -5.40
CA LEU A 242 -8.88 13.14 -6.35
C LEU A 242 -9.61 14.34 -6.90
N LEU A 243 -10.90 14.23 -7.21
CA LEU A 243 -11.73 15.35 -7.64
C LEU A 243 -11.83 16.40 -6.54
N ALA A 244 -11.96 16.00 -5.28
CA ALA A 244 -11.97 16.90 -4.14
C ALA A 244 -10.65 17.67 -3.99
N ILE A 245 -9.51 16.98 -4.13
CA ILE A 245 -8.19 17.61 -4.11
C ILE A 245 -8.04 18.59 -5.27
N LEU A 246 -8.44 18.19 -6.48
CA LEU A 246 -8.39 19.04 -7.66
C LEU A 246 -9.27 20.29 -7.49
N ALA A 247 -10.49 20.10 -7.01
CA ALA A 247 -11.41 21.19 -6.70
C ALA A 247 -10.82 22.13 -5.65
N GLY A 248 -10.20 21.58 -4.59
CA GLY A 248 -9.49 22.36 -3.56
C GLY A 248 -8.31 23.13 -4.12
N ALA A 249 -7.52 22.51 -4.99
CA ALA A 249 -6.37 23.15 -5.64
C ALA A 249 -6.79 24.34 -6.55
N LEU A 250 -7.96 24.24 -7.16
CA LEU A 250 -8.52 25.30 -8.00
C LEU A 250 -9.34 26.34 -7.22
N SER A 251 -9.71 26.06 -5.97
CA SER A 251 -10.54 26.97 -5.16
C SER A 251 -9.67 27.98 -4.41
N LYS A 252 -10.02 29.27 -4.49
CA LYS A 252 -9.38 30.35 -3.69
C LYS A 252 -9.56 30.11 -2.20
N THR A 253 -10.75 29.68 -1.81
CA THR A 253 -11.06 29.26 -0.43
C THR A 253 -12.00 28.06 -0.44
N ILE A 254 -11.81 27.10 0.49
CA ILE A 254 -12.67 25.91 0.58
C ILE A 254 -14.10 26.32 0.97
N SER A 255 -14.25 27.29 1.87
CA SER A 255 -15.55 27.80 2.33
C SER A 255 -16.32 28.60 1.28
N GLY A 256 -15.63 29.13 0.25
CA GLY A 256 -16.25 29.86 -0.84
C GLY A 256 -17.10 28.99 -1.80
N GLY A 257 -17.00 27.68 -1.68
CA GLY A 257 -17.79 26.74 -2.47
C GLY A 257 -17.33 26.57 -3.91
N LEU A 258 -17.99 25.64 -4.60
CA LEU A 258 -17.74 25.33 -6.02
C LEU A 258 -18.51 26.31 -6.93
N VAL A 259 -18.15 27.58 -6.87
CA VAL A 259 -18.70 28.65 -7.73
C VAL A 259 -17.58 29.23 -8.61
N TRP A 260 -17.93 29.65 -9.83
CA TRP A 260 -16.94 30.15 -10.79
C TRP A 260 -16.09 31.31 -10.28
N SER A 261 -16.65 32.20 -9.46
CA SER A 261 -15.93 33.34 -8.85
C SER A 261 -14.86 32.90 -7.84
N ASN A 262 -14.99 31.68 -7.28
CA ASN A 262 -14.05 31.12 -6.31
C ASN A 262 -13.02 30.19 -6.97
N LEU A 263 -13.16 29.89 -8.26
CA LEU A 263 -12.23 29.03 -8.99
C LEU A 263 -11.17 29.85 -9.73
N GLY A 264 -9.93 29.40 -9.68
CA GLY A 264 -8.82 30.05 -10.36
C GLY A 264 -7.50 29.27 -10.21
N PRO A 265 -6.47 29.65 -10.97
CA PRO A 265 -5.14 29.04 -10.87
C PRO A 265 -4.25 29.67 -9.79
N ASP A 266 -4.80 30.53 -8.93
CA ASP A 266 -4.05 31.38 -7.99
C ASP A 266 -3.14 30.54 -7.06
N ASN A 267 -3.62 29.40 -6.59
CA ASN A 267 -2.83 28.48 -5.75
C ASN A 267 -1.63 27.88 -6.51
N PHE A 268 -1.80 27.56 -7.78
CA PHE A 268 -0.69 27.08 -8.62
C PHE A 268 0.33 28.20 -8.87
N ALA A 269 -0.13 29.43 -9.12
CA ALA A 269 0.73 30.59 -9.27
C ALA A 269 1.52 30.88 -7.99
N ALA A 270 0.88 30.76 -6.81
CA ALA A 270 1.54 30.93 -5.52
C ALA A 270 2.65 29.90 -5.28
N ILE A 271 2.43 28.64 -5.66
CA ILE A 271 3.45 27.58 -5.58
C ILE A 271 4.62 27.87 -6.53
N LEU A 272 4.32 28.24 -7.78
CA LEU A 272 5.34 28.51 -8.80
C LEU A 272 6.16 29.78 -8.49
N SER A 273 5.59 30.77 -7.82
CA SER A 273 6.30 31.98 -7.37
C SER A 273 7.10 31.76 -6.09
N ASP A 274 7.12 30.54 -5.55
CA ASP A 274 7.81 30.10 -4.32
C ASP A 274 7.48 30.94 -3.06
N THR A 275 6.36 31.63 -3.05
CA THR A 275 5.89 32.39 -1.87
C THR A 275 5.56 31.50 -0.68
N THR A 276 5.36 30.19 -0.92
CA THR A 276 4.99 29.19 0.08
C THR A 276 6.15 28.30 0.53
N GLY A 277 7.34 28.42 -0.07
CA GLY A 277 8.47 27.51 0.14
C GLY A 277 8.25 26.09 -0.44
N ALA A 278 7.20 25.89 -1.24
CA ALA A 278 6.84 24.58 -1.80
C ALA A 278 7.90 24.07 -2.78
N LEU A 279 8.52 24.94 -3.58
CA LEU A 279 9.60 24.54 -4.49
C LEU A 279 10.83 24.06 -3.74
N LYS A 280 11.17 24.66 -2.59
CA LYS A 280 12.26 24.18 -1.73
C LYS A 280 11.94 22.79 -1.16
N ALA A 281 10.70 22.57 -0.70
CA ALA A 281 10.27 21.25 -0.21
C ALA A 281 10.32 20.20 -1.32
N LEU A 282 9.84 20.57 -2.54
CA LEU A 282 9.92 19.69 -3.72
C LEU A 282 11.38 19.33 -4.08
N ALA A 283 12.26 20.33 -4.14
CA ALA A 283 13.69 20.13 -4.41
C ALA A 283 14.33 19.21 -3.35
N THR A 284 14.02 19.42 -2.07
CA THR A 284 14.52 18.58 -0.97
C THR A 284 14.04 17.14 -1.12
N SER A 285 12.76 16.92 -1.43
CA SER A 285 12.21 15.57 -1.64
C SER A 285 12.83 14.87 -2.85
N LEU A 286 13.03 15.60 -3.95
CA LEU A 286 13.63 15.05 -5.16
C LEU A 286 15.10 14.65 -4.94
N TRP A 287 15.90 15.52 -4.36
CA TRP A 287 17.31 15.19 -4.15
C TRP A 287 17.49 14.06 -3.13
N LEU A 288 16.69 14.04 -2.04
CA LEU A 288 16.71 12.92 -1.08
C LEU A 288 16.28 11.61 -1.75
N GLY A 289 15.25 11.64 -2.60
CA GLY A 289 14.80 10.46 -3.35
C GLY A 289 15.87 9.95 -4.31
N VAL A 290 16.51 10.83 -5.07
CA VAL A 290 17.61 10.48 -5.99
C VAL A 290 18.80 9.93 -5.21
N ALA A 291 19.23 10.62 -4.13
CA ALA A 291 20.33 10.16 -3.30
C ALA A 291 20.06 8.78 -2.68
N ALA A 292 18.85 8.57 -2.14
CA ALA A 292 18.46 7.28 -1.59
C ALA A 292 18.44 6.18 -2.68
N ALA A 293 17.94 6.46 -3.87
CA ALA A 293 17.92 5.51 -4.99
C ALA A 293 19.34 5.11 -5.43
N LEU A 294 20.25 6.06 -5.53
CA LEU A 294 21.65 5.79 -5.89
C LEU A 294 22.37 4.97 -4.81
N VAL A 295 22.24 5.36 -3.54
CA VAL A 295 22.86 4.66 -2.43
C VAL A 295 22.31 3.25 -2.28
N THR A 296 20.97 3.10 -2.26
CA THR A 296 20.34 1.77 -2.10
C THR A 296 20.53 0.91 -3.34
N GLY A 297 20.54 1.48 -4.54
CA GLY A 297 20.84 0.77 -5.78
C GLY A 297 22.25 0.19 -5.77
N PHE A 298 23.24 0.99 -5.40
CA PHE A 298 24.63 0.54 -5.28
C PHE A 298 24.80 -0.51 -4.18
N LEU A 299 24.34 -0.23 -2.96
CA LEU A 299 24.45 -1.17 -1.83
C LEU A 299 23.64 -2.43 -2.08
N GLY A 300 22.48 -2.31 -2.74
CA GLY A 300 21.62 -3.42 -3.12
C GLY A 300 22.29 -4.35 -4.13
N ALA A 301 22.90 -3.80 -5.17
CA ALA A 301 23.65 -4.58 -6.16
C ALA A 301 24.85 -5.26 -5.53
N LEU A 302 25.62 -4.54 -4.69
CA LEU A 302 26.78 -5.08 -3.99
C LEU A 302 26.38 -6.21 -3.04
N SER A 303 25.32 -6.02 -2.25
CA SER A 303 24.79 -7.04 -1.32
C SER A 303 24.30 -8.26 -2.07
N ALA A 304 23.56 -8.08 -3.15
CA ALA A 304 23.06 -9.18 -3.99
C ALA A 304 24.21 -9.96 -4.63
N TYR A 305 25.24 -9.27 -5.15
CA TYR A 305 26.44 -9.91 -5.66
C TYR A 305 27.13 -10.76 -4.57
N ALA A 306 27.31 -10.18 -3.37
CA ALA A 306 27.91 -10.87 -2.24
C ALA A 306 27.13 -12.14 -1.83
N VAL A 307 25.81 -12.09 -1.87
CA VAL A 307 24.94 -13.23 -1.50
C VAL A 307 24.91 -14.31 -2.58
N VAL A 308 24.79 -13.92 -3.86
CA VAL A 308 24.55 -14.89 -4.96
C VAL A 308 25.85 -15.43 -5.54
N LYS A 309 26.82 -14.54 -5.84
CA LYS A 309 28.01 -14.87 -6.62
C LYS A 309 29.26 -15.09 -5.77
N SER A 310 29.34 -14.45 -4.59
CA SER A 310 30.54 -14.58 -3.76
C SER A 310 30.49 -15.83 -2.85
N LYS A 311 31.70 -16.26 -2.43
CA LYS A 311 31.91 -17.34 -1.42
C LYS A 311 32.19 -16.79 -0.02
N VAL A 312 31.82 -15.53 0.25
CA VAL A 312 32.09 -14.86 1.54
C VAL A 312 31.37 -15.57 2.68
N ARG A 313 32.12 -15.81 3.77
CA ARG A 313 31.53 -16.34 5.00
C ARG A 313 30.57 -15.30 5.59
N GLY A 314 29.33 -15.72 5.95
CA GLY A 314 28.31 -14.82 6.49
C GLY A 314 27.32 -14.27 5.45
N ARG A 315 27.39 -14.69 4.17
CA ARG A 315 26.45 -14.26 3.12
C ARG A 315 24.97 -14.48 3.48
N GLY A 316 24.66 -15.54 4.23
CA GLY A 316 23.28 -15.82 4.70
C GLY A 316 22.83 -14.81 5.77
N VAL A 317 23.70 -14.31 6.61
CA VAL A 317 23.40 -13.24 7.56
C VAL A 317 23.16 -11.92 6.81
N LEU A 318 23.99 -11.62 5.81
CA LEU A 318 23.81 -10.44 4.96
C LEU A 318 22.46 -10.47 4.24
N ASP A 319 22.07 -11.62 3.68
CA ASP A 319 20.75 -11.82 3.02
C ASP A 319 19.60 -11.53 3.99
N VAL A 320 19.66 -12.05 5.22
CA VAL A 320 18.64 -11.79 6.25
C VAL A 320 18.62 -10.31 6.63
N LEU A 321 19.77 -9.69 6.89
CA LEU A 321 19.85 -8.28 7.30
C LEU A 321 19.35 -7.32 6.23
N THR A 322 19.62 -7.59 4.96
CA THR A 322 19.16 -6.75 3.84
C THR A 322 17.67 -6.86 3.56
N ILE A 323 17.02 -7.96 3.98
CA ILE A 323 15.57 -8.16 3.80
C ILE A 323 14.77 -7.76 5.06
N LEU A 324 15.44 -7.75 6.22
CA LEU A 324 14.81 -7.47 7.52
C LEU A 324 13.97 -6.18 7.55
N PRO A 325 14.41 -5.05 6.94
CA PRO A 325 13.63 -3.82 6.96
C PRO A 325 12.23 -3.93 6.35
N ASN A 326 12.00 -4.89 5.44
CA ASN A 326 10.64 -5.16 4.92
C ASN A 326 9.63 -5.66 5.97
N ALA A 327 10.13 -6.13 7.11
CA ALA A 327 9.29 -6.62 8.20
C ALA A 327 9.18 -5.61 9.36
N LEU A 328 9.78 -4.43 9.19
CA LEU A 328 9.80 -3.38 10.21
C LEU A 328 8.90 -2.22 9.77
N PRO A 329 7.94 -1.81 10.60
CA PRO A 329 7.17 -0.60 10.37
C PRO A 329 8.05 0.64 10.27
N GLY A 330 7.70 1.56 9.35
CA GLY A 330 8.50 2.76 9.09
C GLY A 330 8.73 3.63 10.34
N ILE A 331 7.72 3.75 11.19
CA ILE A 331 7.84 4.52 12.45
C ILE A 331 8.82 3.87 13.43
N VAL A 332 8.91 2.55 13.45
CA VAL A 332 9.87 1.82 14.30
C VAL A 332 11.30 2.08 13.83
N VAL A 333 11.51 2.10 12.51
CA VAL A 333 12.81 2.48 11.94
C VAL A 333 13.18 3.91 12.32
N ALA A 334 12.22 4.85 12.25
CA ALA A 334 12.43 6.24 12.65
C ALA A 334 12.81 6.37 14.14
N VAL A 335 12.05 5.75 15.05
CA VAL A 335 12.34 5.73 16.49
C VAL A 335 13.71 5.07 16.76
N GLY A 336 13.98 3.94 16.10
CA GLY A 336 15.27 3.25 16.20
C GLY A 336 16.45 4.13 15.79
N LEU A 337 16.34 4.88 14.70
CA LEU A 337 17.37 5.83 14.25
C LEU A 337 17.54 6.99 15.22
N ILE A 338 16.45 7.56 15.76
CA ILE A 338 16.53 8.60 16.80
C ILE A 338 17.28 8.07 18.02
N LEU A 339 16.90 6.89 18.51
CA LEU A 339 17.56 6.29 19.67
C LEU A 339 19.03 5.94 19.41
N ALA A 340 19.35 5.45 18.22
CA ALA A 340 20.72 5.07 17.87
C ALA A 340 21.67 6.27 17.70
N TRP A 341 21.18 7.36 17.09
CA TRP A 341 22.00 8.51 16.73
C TRP A 341 21.92 9.67 17.72
N ASN A 342 20.94 9.70 18.62
CA ASN A 342 20.82 10.71 19.66
C ASN A 342 21.50 10.25 20.97
N GLN A 343 22.79 9.91 20.89
CA GLN A 343 23.58 9.40 22.03
C GLN A 343 24.64 10.39 22.44
N PRO A 344 24.81 10.66 23.77
CA PRO A 344 25.79 11.65 24.28
C PRO A 344 27.25 11.34 23.95
N TRP A 345 27.57 10.06 23.71
CA TRP A 345 28.92 9.62 23.39
C TRP A 345 29.32 9.75 21.93
N LEU A 346 28.36 10.08 21.04
CA LEU A 346 28.65 10.29 19.63
C LEU A 346 29.18 11.70 19.39
N PRO A 347 30.41 11.84 18.82
CA PRO A 347 31.01 13.15 18.56
C PRO A 347 30.28 13.94 17.46
N VAL A 348 29.65 13.24 16.53
CA VAL A 348 28.84 13.81 15.44
C VAL A 348 27.59 12.97 15.28
N THR A 349 26.46 13.63 15.25
CA THR A 349 25.16 12.96 15.04
C THR A 349 24.47 13.47 13.76
N PRO A 350 23.86 12.59 12.94
CA PRO A 350 23.00 12.99 11.83
C PRO A 350 21.64 13.50 12.31
N TYR A 351 21.33 13.37 13.59
CA TYR A 351 20.04 13.81 14.17
C TYR A 351 19.81 15.29 13.88
N ASN A 352 18.58 15.65 13.59
CA ASN A 352 18.16 17.01 13.18
C ASN A 352 18.77 17.52 11.85
N THR A 353 19.29 16.65 11.00
CA THR A 353 19.79 16.98 9.67
C THR A 353 19.09 16.20 8.58
N ALA A 354 19.21 16.63 7.31
CA ALA A 354 18.70 15.87 6.17
C ALA A 354 19.32 14.47 6.04
N LEU A 355 20.51 14.27 6.66
CA LEU A 355 21.22 12.98 6.61
C LEU A 355 20.45 11.87 7.34
N ILE A 356 19.75 12.16 8.45
CA ILE A 356 18.96 11.12 9.14
C ILE A 356 17.79 10.66 8.30
N LEU A 357 17.18 11.58 7.50
CA LEU A 357 16.12 11.23 6.55
C LEU A 357 16.65 10.34 5.44
N LEU A 358 17.83 10.66 4.90
CA LEU A 358 18.49 9.82 3.91
C LEU A 358 18.78 8.42 4.45
N LEU A 359 19.29 8.31 5.68
CA LEU A 359 19.52 7.03 6.35
C LEU A 359 18.22 6.24 6.53
N ALA A 360 17.15 6.89 6.95
CA ALA A 360 15.85 6.26 7.08
C ALA A 360 15.33 5.73 5.74
N TYR A 361 15.42 6.52 4.67
CA TYR A 361 15.05 6.08 3.32
C TYR A 361 15.92 4.90 2.86
N CYS A 362 17.23 4.96 3.10
CA CYS A 362 18.11 3.85 2.77
C CYS A 362 17.76 2.57 3.54
N CYS A 363 17.47 2.67 4.84
CA CYS A 363 17.06 1.51 5.63
C CYS A 363 15.79 0.87 5.08
N ILE A 364 14.73 1.67 4.83
CA ILE A 364 13.41 1.15 4.43
C ILE A 364 13.41 0.63 2.99
N LEU A 365 14.14 1.30 2.08
CA LEU A 365 14.09 1.00 0.65
C LEU A 365 15.13 -0.02 0.18
N LEU A 366 16.20 -0.29 0.95
CA LEU A 366 17.26 -1.22 0.59
C LEU A 366 16.79 -2.62 0.16
N PRO A 367 15.76 -3.24 0.77
CA PRO A 367 15.31 -4.56 0.38
C PRO A 367 14.87 -4.67 -1.08
N GLN A 368 14.34 -3.60 -1.68
CA GLN A 368 13.82 -3.62 -3.04
C GLN A 368 14.95 -3.84 -4.08
N PRO A 369 15.99 -2.98 -4.17
CA PRO A 369 17.08 -3.20 -5.12
C PRO A 369 17.84 -4.50 -4.85
N VAL A 370 17.99 -4.93 -3.58
CA VAL A 370 18.58 -6.24 -3.28
C VAL A 370 17.81 -7.38 -3.94
N ARG A 371 16.48 -7.40 -3.84
CA ARG A 371 15.64 -8.45 -4.45
C ARG A 371 15.72 -8.45 -5.97
N TYR A 372 15.65 -7.26 -6.60
CA TYR A 372 15.75 -7.16 -8.05
C TYR A 372 17.12 -7.58 -8.57
N ALA A 373 18.20 -7.12 -7.90
CA ALA A 373 19.55 -7.51 -8.26
C ALA A 373 19.81 -9.01 -8.04
N THR A 374 19.33 -9.59 -6.92
CA THR A 374 19.39 -11.03 -6.66
C THR A 374 18.72 -11.83 -7.78
N ALA A 375 17.52 -11.43 -8.17
CA ALA A 375 16.80 -12.08 -9.27
C ALA A 375 17.57 -11.98 -10.62
N ALA A 376 18.17 -10.82 -10.89
CA ALA A 376 18.99 -10.61 -12.07
C ALA A 376 20.26 -11.48 -12.07
N PHE A 377 20.99 -11.53 -10.94
CA PHE A 377 22.20 -12.34 -10.82
C PHE A 377 21.93 -13.86 -10.93
N HIS A 378 20.78 -14.34 -10.50
CA HIS A 378 20.38 -15.72 -10.73
C HIS A 378 20.10 -16.06 -12.20
N GLN A 379 19.78 -15.08 -13.04
CA GLN A 379 19.56 -15.28 -14.48
C GLN A 379 20.84 -15.23 -15.31
N ILE A 380 21.91 -14.65 -14.76
CA ILE A 380 23.23 -14.60 -15.39
C ILE A 380 23.96 -15.90 -15.04
N GLY A 381 24.18 -16.76 -16.04
CA GLY A 381 24.96 -17.99 -15.88
C GLY A 381 26.43 -17.72 -15.57
N ASP A 382 27.07 -18.64 -14.82
CA ASP A 382 28.48 -18.51 -14.40
C ASP A 382 29.47 -18.44 -15.58
N ASN A 383 29.03 -18.77 -16.79
CA ASN A 383 29.86 -18.73 -18.02
C ASN A 383 29.94 -17.33 -18.68
N LEU A 384 29.29 -16.31 -18.11
CA LEU A 384 29.27 -14.94 -18.62
C LEU A 384 30.08 -13.97 -17.74
N GLU A 385 30.78 -14.49 -16.73
CA GLU A 385 31.79 -13.81 -15.93
C GLU A 385 33.19 -14.13 -16.52
#